data_862e00401e141e2da8a5d02e6093255d
#
_entry.id   862e00401e141e2da8a5d02e6093255d
#
_cell.length_a   1.000
_cell.length_b   1.000
_cell.length_c   1.000
_cell.angle_alpha   90.00
_cell.angle_beta   90.00
_cell.angle_gamma   90.00
#
_symmetry.space_group_name_H-M   'P 1'
#
loop_
_entity.id
_entity.type
_entity.pdbx_description
1 polymer ?
#
loop_
_entity_poly.entity_id
_entity_poly.type
_entity_poly.pdbx_seq_one_letter_code
_entity_poly.pdbx_strand_id
1 'polypeptide(L)'
;MMMVTAAMAVTFIGCSKDDDHKQDYNPLIDDPKTEEPSKPTEPTTQTGYNEQYRPQIHFTPAKNWMNDPNGMVYVDGTYHLFYQYNPQGNGWGNMSWGHATSTDLIHWKEQAVALTRDELGDIFSGSAVIDKDNTAGFGAGAMVALYTSASGAQQQSVAYSTDGGVNFTRYSGNPVIKNNDDNLRDPKVFWHADSKQWVMALAKGWAKGVELYGSSNLKNWNHLSTFVVDLPGRPNFQWECPDLIQFGNKWVLIVSVNPGGPILGSGMMYFVGDFDGKAFKADALDYPLWLDYGMDNYAGVTWSNTGDRRIMIGWMNNWSYAGDVPCSPWRSAMTLPRELKLTEVNSKPLLCSPVVSEIDKIAGQWQVASTGVLPLDAQKSAYQLRINVSMDQNSTITLSNSSDEMFVIDIYAGSRSLAVKRNSSTGKTNFNGSFSVPSMQAPLNVEGNTVVVDFFVDQSSVEIITQDGAMSMTNLVFPQSIYDRLSITNPNCSAQVRSLSRIW
;
A
#
# COMPACT_ATOMS: atom_id res chain seq x y z
N MET A 1 34.85 -0.61 -71.79
CA MET A 1 35.03 0.27 -70.68
C MET A 1 34.37 -0.41 -69.45
N MET A 2 35.23 -1.03 -68.62
CA MET A 2 34.85 -1.96 -67.58
C MET A 2 34.32 -1.22 -66.36
N MET A 3 33.14 -1.55 -65.89
CA MET A 3 32.64 -1.23 -64.56
C MET A 3 33.11 -2.32 -63.55
N VAL A 4 33.86 -1.90 -62.54
CA VAL A 4 34.26 -2.71 -61.43
C VAL A 4 33.21 -2.49 -60.31
N THR A 5 32.44 -3.50 -59.99
CA THR A 5 31.56 -3.55 -58.84
C THR A 5 32.34 -4.12 -57.66
N ALA A 6 32.56 -3.31 -56.63
CA ALA A 6 33.08 -3.77 -55.34
C ALA A 6 31.92 -4.22 -54.48
N ALA A 7 31.92 -5.52 -54.13
CA ALA A 7 31.03 -6.10 -53.13
C ALA A 7 31.60 -5.89 -51.73
N MET A 8 30.92 -5.10 -50.90
CA MET A 8 31.18 -5.06 -49.45
C MET A 8 30.43 -6.24 -48.78
N ALA A 9 31.17 -7.14 -48.23
CA ALA A 9 30.65 -8.17 -47.33
C ALA A 9 30.38 -7.54 -45.94
N VAL A 10 29.11 -7.49 -45.58
CA VAL A 10 28.70 -7.15 -44.21
C VAL A 10 28.65 -8.43 -43.41
N THR A 11 29.61 -8.56 -42.50
CA THR A 11 29.62 -9.65 -41.52
C THR A 11 28.59 -9.34 -40.44
N PHE A 12 27.50 -10.11 -40.40
CA PHE A 12 26.57 -10.12 -39.25
C PHE A 12 27.27 -10.85 -38.09
N ILE A 13 27.64 -10.10 -37.07
CA ILE A 13 27.93 -10.68 -35.75
C ILE A 13 26.60 -10.77 -35.04
N GLY A 14 26.10 -12.00 -34.93
CA GLY A 14 24.95 -12.33 -34.10
C GLY A 14 25.33 -12.18 -32.63
N CYS A 15 24.72 -11.23 -31.94
CA CYS A 15 24.60 -11.27 -30.48
C CYS A 15 23.29 -11.98 -30.15
N SER A 16 23.41 -13.24 -29.84
CA SER A 16 22.43 -13.95 -29.05
C SER A 16 22.76 -13.69 -27.59
N LYS A 17 21.79 -13.29 -26.81
CA LYS A 17 21.32 -13.93 -25.59
C LYS A 17 20.49 -12.94 -24.78
N ASP A 18 19.24 -13.26 -24.74
CA ASP A 18 18.32 -12.87 -23.71
C ASP A 18 18.87 -13.39 -22.38
N ASP A 19 19.29 -12.49 -21.50
CA ASP A 19 19.51 -12.82 -20.09
C ASP A 19 18.18 -12.66 -19.36
N ASP A 20 17.41 -13.74 -19.36
CA ASP A 20 16.40 -14.01 -18.37
C ASP A 20 17.06 -14.03 -16.99
N HIS A 21 16.92 -12.97 -16.21
CA HIS A 21 17.16 -12.99 -14.77
C HIS A 21 16.08 -13.81 -14.07
N LYS A 22 16.11 -15.12 -14.29
CA LYS A 22 15.60 -16.06 -13.31
C LYS A 22 16.59 -16.05 -12.17
N GLN A 23 16.22 -15.49 -11.03
CA GLN A 23 16.89 -15.77 -9.78
C GLN A 23 16.71 -17.27 -9.51
N ASP A 24 17.78 -18.03 -9.74
CA ASP A 24 17.85 -19.44 -9.41
C ASP A 24 17.68 -19.60 -7.90
N TYR A 25 16.54 -20.14 -7.50
CA TYR A 25 16.28 -20.65 -6.16
C TYR A 25 17.09 -21.94 -5.99
N ASN A 26 18.20 -21.87 -5.26
CA ASN A 26 18.99 -23.02 -4.90
C ASN A 26 18.61 -23.48 -3.47
N PRO A 27 17.87 -24.59 -3.31
CA PRO A 27 17.57 -25.13 -1.99
C PRO A 27 18.76 -25.94 -1.49
N LEU A 28 19.64 -25.32 -0.72
CA LEU A 28 20.52 -26.09 0.17
C LEU A 28 19.66 -26.51 1.36
N ILE A 29 19.28 -27.78 1.35
CA ILE A 29 18.59 -28.47 2.42
C ILE A 29 19.65 -28.78 3.50
N ASP A 30 19.65 -27.99 4.57
CA ASP A 30 20.09 -28.46 5.88
C ASP A 30 18.84 -28.75 6.70
N ASP A 31 18.73 -30.00 7.08
CA ASP A 31 17.63 -30.58 7.84
C ASP A 31 17.60 -29.96 9.27
N PRO A 32 16.61 -29.12 9.65
CA PRO A 32 16.55 -28.64 11.01
C PRO A 32 15.76 -29.62 11.86
N LYS A 33 16.42 -30.08 12.91
CA LYS A 33 15.80 -30.80 14.02
C LYS A 33 14.49 -30.14 14.41
N THR A 34 13.45 -30.95 14.52
CA THR A 34 12.13 -30.60 15.08
C THR A 34 12.31 -30.00 16.48
N GLU A 35 12.26 -28.67 16.58
CA GLU A 35 12.06 -27.97 17.83
C GLU A 35 10.54 -27.86 18.08
N GLU A 36 10.13 -28.24 19.30
CA GLU A 36 8.76 -28.09 19.78
C GLU A 36 8.30 -26.62 19.66
N PRO A 37 6.99 -26.37 19.45
CA PRO A 37 6.48 -24.98 19.34
C PRO A 37 6.77 -24.24 20.65
N SER A 38 7.57 -23.19 20.56
CA SER A 38 7.90 -22.30 21.67
C SER A 38 6.60 -21.65 22.19
N LYS A 39 6.40 -21.72 23.51
CA LYS A 39 5.35 -20.99 24.22
C LYS A 39 5.27 -19.53 23.78
N PRO A 40 4.06 -18.92 23.72
CA PRO A 40 3.91 -17.51 23.44
C PRO A 40 4.75 -16.70 24.45
N THR A 41 5.70 -15.95 23.95
CA THR A 41 6.44 -14.99 24.74
C THR A 41 5.50 -13.85 25.11
N GLU A 42 5.48 -13.48 26.40
CA GLU A 42 4.74 -12.31 26.88
C GLU A 42 5.07 -11.06 26.07
N PRO A 43 4.11 -10.13 25.89
CA PRO A 43 4.34 -8.91 25.14
C PRO A 43 5.45 -8.09 25.80
N THR A 44 6.59 -7.98 25.14
CA THR A 44 7.69 -7.10 25.56
C THR A 44 7.21 -5.65 25.49
N THR A 45 7.37 -4.91 26.58
CA THR A 45 7.29 -3.44 26.59
C THR A 45 8.21 -2.93 25.47
N GLN A 46 7.64 -2.24 24.49
CA GLN A 46 8.37 -1.68 23.35
C GLN A 46 9.32 -0.58 23.83
N THR A 47 10.54 -0.96 24.18
CA THR A 47 11.64 -0.03 24.43
C THR A 47 12.49 0.01 23.18
N GLY A 48 12.48 1.13 22.48
CA GLY A 48 13.19 1.28 21.19
C GLY A 48 12.48 2.28 20.31
N TYR A 49 12.35 1.99 19.02
CA TYR A 49 11.74 2.86 18.01
C TYR A 49 12.35 4.28 17.95
N ASN A 50 13.66 4.40 18.26
CA ASN A 50 14.43 5.64 18.24
C ASN A 50 15.49 5.65 17.13
N GLU A 51 15.46 4.68 16.23
CA GLU A 51 16.39 4.61 15.12
C GLU A 51 16.17 5.82 14.20
N GLN A 52 17.22 6.28 13.53
CA GLN A 52 17.24 7.55 12.77
C GLN A 52 16.04 7.73 11.84
N TYR A 53 15.62 6.70 11.13
CA TYR A 53 14.54 6.76 10.13
C TYR A 53 13.25 6.08 10.63
N ARG A 54 13.16 5.76 11.92
CA ARG A 54 11.97 5.09 12.46
C ARG A 54 10.77 6.03 12.41
N PRO A 55 9.72 5.69 11.66
CA PRO A 55 8.49 6.45 11.68
C PRO A 55 7.92 6.59 13.09
N GLN A 56 7.38 7.74 13.40
CA GLN A 56 6.84 8.05 14.72
C GLN A 56 5.32 8.03 14.75
N ILE A 57 4.68 8.16 13.58
CA ILE A 57 3.21 8.14 13.43
C ILE A 57 2.71 7.07 12.45
N HIS A 58 3.60 6.28 11.87
CA HIS A 58 3.25 5.18 10.95
C HIS A 58 3.61 3.84 11.57
N PHE A 59 2.78 2.83 11.33
CA PHE A 59 3.08 1.48 11.79
C PHE A 59 4.31 0.90 11.11
N THR A 60 5.20 0.30 11.90
CA THR A 60 6.33 -0.51 11.48
C THR A 60 6.45 -1.73 12.39
N PRO A 61 6.93 -2.89 11.92
CA PRO A 61 7.30 -3.96 12.84
C PRO A 61 8.51 -3.56 13.67
N ALA A 62 8.67 -4.13 14.84
CA ALA A 62 9.84 -3.87 15.70
C ALA A 62 11.16 -4.16 14.97
N LYS A 63 11.18 -5.21 14.16
CA LYS A 63 12.32 -5.65 13.35
C LYS A 63 11.85 -6.38 12.09
N ASN A 64 12.78 -6.64 11.18
CA ASN A 64 12.62 -7.47 10.01
C ASN A 64 11.81 -6.84 8.87
N TRP A 65 11.67 -7.59 7.79
CA TRP A 65 10.95 -7.19 6.59
C TRP A 65 9.43 -7.20 6.79
N MET A 66 8.77 -6.17 6.28
CA MET A 66 7.31 -6.10 6.13
C MET A 66 6.97 -5.58 4.73
N ASN A 67 5.88 -6.11 4.12
CA ASN A 67 5.26 -5.51 2.94
C ASN A 67 3.73 -5.47 3.08
N ASP A 68 2.95 -6.03 2.19
CA ASP A 68 1.50 -5.86 2.02
C ASP A 68 0.70 -5.97 3.32
N PRO A 69 -0.26 -5.09 3.56
CA PRO A 69 -1.29 -5.30 4.58
C PRO A 69 -2.20 -6.47 4.18
N ASN A 70 -2.53 -7.32 5.14
CA ASN A 70 -3.28 -8.56 4.94
C ASN A 70 -4.38 -8.72 5.99
N GLY A 71 -5.35 -9.57 5.71
CA GLY A 71 -6.28 -10.11 6.69
C GLY A 71 -7.02 -9.06 7.53
N MET A 72 -7.12 -7.83 7.03
CA MET A 72 -7.61 -6.71 7.82
C MET A 72 -9.08 -6.84 8.14
N VAL A 73 -9.40 -6.87 9.43
CA VAL A 73 -10.77 -7.05 9.93
C VAL A 73 -10.98 -6.28 11.24
N TYR A 74 -12.17 -5.75 11.40
CA TYR A 74 -12.60 -5.12 12.65
C TYR A 74 -13.55 -6.05 13.40
N VAL A 75 -13.25 -6.35 14.66
CA VAL A 75 -14.07 -7.19 15.50
C VAL A 75 -13.95 -6.77 16.96
N ASP A 76 -15.08 -6.73 17.67
CA ASP A 76 -15.15 -6.44 19.11
C ASP A 76 -14.36 -5.21 19.56
N GLY A 77 -14.45 -4.10 18.79
CA GLY A 77 -13.76 -2.85 19.11
C GLY A 77 -12.29 -2.82 18.72
N THR A 78 -11.78 -3.85 18.05
CA THR A 78 -10.37 -4.01 17.69
C THR A 78 -10.19 -4.09 16.19
N TYR A 79 -9.30 -3.27 15.65
CA TYR A 79 -8.78 -3.37 14.29
C TYR A 79 -7.60 -4.33 14.28
N HIS A 80 -7.69 -5.37 13.47
CA HIS A 80 -6.60 -6.31 13.22
C HIS A 80 -5.92 -5.90 11.91
N LEU A 81 -4.60 -5.78 11.93
CA LEU A 81 -3.72 -5.59 10.79
C LEU A 81 -2.77 -6.78 10.76
N PHE A 82 -3.01 -7.71 9.84
CA PHE A 82 -1.99 -8.67 9.48
C PHE A 82 -1.16 -8.08 8.34
N TYR A 83 0.05 -8.60 8.15
CA TYR A 83 0.94 -8.07 7.10
C TYR A 83 1.94 -9.14 6.66
N GLN A 84 2.38 -9.03 5.42
CA GLN A 84 3.49 -9.83 4.92
C GLN A 84 4.74 -9.58 5.77
N TYR A 85 5.32 -10.64 6.29
CA TYR A 85 6.40 -10.55 7.27
C TYR A 85 7.43 -11.65 7.07
N ASN A 86 8.72 -11.30 7.11
CA ASN A 86 9.78 -12.29 7.20
C ASN A 86 10.25 -12.40 8.66
N PRO A 87 9.87 -13.43 9.42
CA PRO A 87 10.27 -13.56 10.81
C PRO A 87 11.77 -13.79 11.00
N GLN A 88 12.52 -14.11 9.94
CA GLN A 88 13.93 -14.51 10.00
C GLN A 88 14.91 -13.43 9.55
N GLY A 89 14.42 -12.31 8.95
CA GLY A 89 15.37 -11.32 8.45
C GLY A 89 14.76 -10.06 7.86
N ASN A 90 15.65 -9.12 7.52
CA ASN A 90 15.33 -7.79 7.02
C ASN A 90 15.26 -7.72 5.47
N GLY A 91 15.09 -8.84 4.80
CA GLY A 91 14.88 -8.98 3.36
C GLY A 91 13.60 -9.76 3.07
N TRP A 92 13.07 -9.63 1.85
CA TRP A 92 11.94 -10.41 1.40
C TRP A 92 12.27 -11.90 1.36
N GLY A 93 11.39 -12.74 1.86
CA GLY A 93 11.51 -14.20 1.90
C GLY A 93 10.85 -14.78 3.15
N ASN A 94 10.68 -16.09 3.24
CA ASN A 94 10.05 -16.79 4.36
C ASN A 94 8.70 -16.18 4.76
N MET A 95 7.89 -15.82 3.76
CA MET A 95 6.67 -15.04 3.97
C MET A 95 5.71 -15.72 4.93
N SER A 96 5.33 -14.96 5.91
CA SER A 96 4.42 -15.28 6.99
C SER A 96 3.47 -14.08 7.20
N TRP A 97 2.40 -14.24 7.95
CA TRP A 97 1.60 -13.10 8.40
C TRP A 97 2.04 -12.66 9.79
N GLY A 98 2.69 -11.48 9.87
CA GLY A 98 2.79 -10.72 11.10
C GLY A 98 1.41 -10.22 11.53
N HIS A 99 1.27 -9.75 12.76
CA HIS A 99 0.00 -9.30 13.31
C HIS A 99 0.19 -8.10 14.22
N ALA A 100 -0.67 -7.12 14.09
CA ALA A 100 -0.81 -6.00 15.01
C ALA A 100 -2.28 -5.67 15.25
N THR A 101 -2.58 -5.08 16.39
CA THR A 101 -3.93 -4.68 16.78
C THR A 101 -3.98 -3.23 17.22
N SER A 102 -5.11 -2.57 16.99
CA SER A 102 -5.39 -1.22 17.43
C SER A 102 -6.87 -1.06 17.79
N THR A 103 -7.18 -0.23 18.78
CA THR A 103 -8.55 0.18 19.08
C THR A 103 -8.94 1.49 18.39
N ASP A 104 -7.99 2.12 17.69
CA ASP A 104 -8.20 3.46 17.15
C ASP A 104 -7.47 3.76 15.83
N LEU A 105 -6.93 2.74 15.15
CA LEU A 105 -6.20 2.86 13.88
C LEU A 105 -4.85 3.61 13.96
N ILE A 106 -4.51 4.17 15.11
CA ILE A 106 -3.32 5.01 15.30
C ILE A 106 -2.30 4.32 16.21
N HIS A 107 -2.73 3.90 17.41
CA HIS A 107 -1.86 3.21 18.36
C HIS A 107 -1.90 1.70 18.09
N TRP A 108 -0.81 1.18 17.57
CA TRP A 108 -0.69 -0.23 17.20
C TRP A 108 0.12 -1.01 18.22
N LYS A 109 -0.36 -2.20 18.53
CA LYS A 109 0.35 -3.17 19.36
C LYS A 109 0.69 -4.40 18.53
N GLU A 110 1.99 -4.65 18.34
CA GLU A 110 2.47 -5.86 17.66
C GLU A 110 2.11 -7.10 18.49
N GLN A 111 1.67 -8.14 17.81
CA GLN A 111 1.26 -9.43 18.34
C GLN A 111 2.22 -10.54 17.87
N ALA A 112 2.00 -11.77 18.32
CA ALA A 112 2.70 -12.92 17.77
C ALA A 112 2.40 -13.10 16.28
N VAL A 113 3.32 -13.72 15.54
CA VAL A 113 3.12 -14.08 14.13
C VAL A 113 1.90 -15.01 14.02
N ALA A 114 0.92 -14.61 13.18
CA ALA A 114 -0.37 -15.29 13.11
C ALA A 114 -0.35 -16.56 12.25
N LEU A 115 0.30 -16.48 11.09
CA LEU A 115 0.42 -17.59 10.14
C LEU A 115 1.88 -17.67 9.67
N THR A 116 2.51 -18.82 9.87
CA THR A 116 3.84 -19.14 9.37
C THR A 116 3.75 -20.02 8.15
N ARG A 117 4.80 -20.08 7.33
CA ARG A 117 4.89 -21.02 6.21
C ARG A 117 4.67 -22.47 6.67
N ASP A 118 4.20 -23.31 5.76
CA ASP A 118 3.95 -24.73 5.99
C ASP A 118 4.33 -25.59 4.76
N GLU A 119 3.83 -26.82 4.68
CA GLU A 119 4.07 -27.73 3.55
C GLU A 119 3.51 -27.22 2.21
N LEU A 120 2.54 -26.30 2.24
CA LEU A 120 2.02 -25.62 1.04
C LEU A 120 2.85 -24.39 0.65
N GLY A 121 3.90 -24.09 1.39
CA GLY A 121 4.88 -23.04 1.06
C GLY A 121 4.73 -21.77 1.89
N ASP A 122 5.17 -20.66 1.30
CA ASP A 122 5.06 -19.32 1.90
C ASP A 122 3.60 -18.88 1.98
N ILE A 123 3.29 -18.05 2.98
CA ILE A 123 1.97 -17.45 3.17
C ILE A 123 1.99 -16.07 2.52
N PHE A 124 1.46 -15.96 1.30
CA PHE A 124 1.34 -14.71 0.57
C PHE A 124 0.09 -13.93 0.99
N SER A 125 -0.15 -12.81 0.34
CA SER A 125 -1.20 -11.87 0.71
C SER A 125 -2.60 -12.47 0.62
N GLY A 126 -3.54 -11.83 1.33
CA GLY A 126 -4.93 -12.23 1.41
C GLY A 126 -5.75 -11.37 2.36
N SER A 127 -6.93 -11.83 2.70
CA SER A 127 -7.92 -11.11 3.49
C SER A 127 -8.50 -11.93 4.63
N ALA A 128 -9.24 -11.29 5.54
CA ALA A 128 -10.03 -11.97 6.56
C ALA A 128 -11.45 -11.41 6.61
N VAL A 129 -12.38 -12.28 6.98
CA VAL A 129 -13.80 -11.96 7.18
C VAL A 129 -14.30 -12.56 8.49
N ILE A 130 -15.39 -12.01 9.02
CA ILE A 130 -16.12 -12.61 10.16
C ILE A 130 -17.29 -13.39 9.61
N ASP A 131 -17.27 -14.72 9.81
CA ASP A 131 -18.36 -15.61 9.43
C ASP A 131 -19.43 -15.64 10.53
N LYS A 132 -20.29 -14.62 10.54
CA LYS A 132 -21.32 -14.41 11.56
C LYS A 132 -22.30 -15.58 11.64
N ASP A 133 -22.65 -16.14 10.49
CA ASP A 133 -23.71 -17.15 10.34
C ASP A 133 -23.16 -18.58 10.32
N ASN A 134 -21.86 -18.75 10.59
CA ASN A 134 -21.19 -20.06 10.57
C ASN A 134 -21.36 -20.81 9.24
N THR A 135 -21.26 -20.09 8.14
CA THR A 135 -21.42 -20.67 6.79
C THR A 135 -20.31 -21.67 6.47
N ALA A 136 -19.11 -21.44 7.00
CA ALA A 136 -17.96 -22.32 6.86
C ALA A 136 -17.96 -23.51 7.82
N GLY A 137 -18.79 -23.48 8.87
CA GLY A 137 -18.85 -24.53 9.90
C GLY A 137 -17.63 -24.52 10.84
N PHE A 138 -16.93 -23.39 10.99
CA PHE A 138 -15.81 -23.22 11.92
C PHE A 138 -16.21 -22.66 13.28
N GLY A 139 -17.47 -22.26 13.44
CA GLY A 139 -18.05 -21.59 14.59
C GLY A 139 -18.64 -20.23 14.21
N ALA A 140 -19.78 -19.85 14.81
CA ALA A 140 -20.41 -18.56 14.57
C ALA A 140 -19.50 -17.44 15.05
N GLY A 141 -19.28 -16.43 14.19
CA GLY A 141 -18.39 -15.33 14.48
C GLY A 141 -16.89 -15.66 14.30
N ALA A 142 -16.54 -16.82 13.76
CA ALA A 142 -15.15 -17.16 13.48
C ALA A 142 -14.54 -16.13 12.51
N MET A 143 -13.30 -15.71 12.80
CA MET A 143 -12.47 -14.96 11.87
C MET A 143 -11.87 -15.93 10.85
N VAL A 144 -12.20 -15.78 9.58
CA VAL A 144 -11.74 -16.67 8.51
C VAL A 144 -10.77 -15.91 7.63
N ALA A 145 -9.51 -16.34 7.64
CA ALA A 145 -8.43 -15.83 6.79
C ALA A 145 -8.36 -16.65 5.49
N LEU A 146 -8.31 -15.95 4.37
CA LEU A 146 -8.09 -16.52 3.04
C LEU A 146 -6.81 -15.93 2.48
N TYR A 147 -5.88 -16.79 2.07
CA TYR A 147 -4.54 -16.37 1.67
C TYR A 147 -4.00 -17.24 0.56
N THR A 148 -2.95 -16.79 -0.10
CA THR A 148 -2.26 -17.55 -1.11
C THR A 148 -1.12 -18.36 -0.49
N SER A 149 -1.15 -19.68 -0.70
CA SER A 149 -0.03 -20.59 -0.42
C SER A 149 0.86 -20.69 -1.65
N ALA A 150 2.16 -20.44 -1.49
CA ALA A 150 3.12 -20.34 -2.60
C ALA A 150 4.29 -21.32 -2.42
N SER A 151 4.25 -22.43 -3.18
CA SER A 151 5.31 -23.44 -3.27
C SER A 151 5.54 -23.86 -4.73
N GLY A 152 5.83 -22.89 -5.60
CA GLY A 152 5.90 -23.09 -7.06
C GLY A 152 4.58 -22.73 -7.75
N ALA A 153 3.45 -23.35 -7.37
CA ALA A 153 2.11 -22.88 -7.76
C ALA A 153 1.54 -21.94 -6.68
N GLN A 154 0.68 -21.01 -7.07
CA GLN A 154 -0.04 -20.11 -6.17
C GLN A 154 -1.48 -20.59 -6.01
N GLN A 155 -1.79 -21.14 -4.83
CA GLN A 155 -3.06 -21.78 -4.51
C GLN A 155 -3.73 -21.04 -3.37
N GLN A 156 -5.08 -21.07 -3.29
CA GLN A 156 -5.75 -20.34 -2.22
C GLN A 156 -6.07 -21.26 -1.06
N SER A 157 -5.79 -20.83 0.15
CA SER A 157 -5.92 -21.58 1.39
C SER A 157 -6.73 -20.81 2.43
N VAL A 158 -7.22 -21.53 3.43
CA VAL A 158 -8.05 -21.01 4.52
C VAL A 158 -7.44 -21.37 5.86
N ALA A 159 -7.44 -20.40 6.77
CA ALA A 159 -7.26 -20.61 8.19
C ALA A 159 -8.38 -19.88 8.96
N TYR A 160 -8.69 -20.32 10.16
CA TYR A 160 -9.73 -19.69 10.96
C TYR A 160 -9.32 -19.57 12.43
N SER A 161 -9.88 -18.56 13.08
CA SER A 161 -9.72 -18.30 14.51
C SER A 161 -11.08 -18.20 15.17
N THR A 162 -11.23 -18.83 16.34
CA THR A 162 -12.42 -18.74 17.20
C THR A 162 -12.15 -18.02 18.52
N ASP A 163 -10.98 -17.42 18.64
CA ASP A 163 -10.51 -16.72 19.84
C ASP A 163 -10.12 -15.25 19.57
N GLY A 164 -10.78 -14.63 18.57
CA GLY A 164 -10.58 -13.23 18.24
C GLY A 164 -9.27 -12.94 17.49
N GLY A 165 -8.76 -13.88 16.70
CA GLY A 165 -7.57 -13.69 15.87
C GLY A 165 -6.24 -13.91 16.61
N VAL A 166 -6.28 -14.52 17.80
CA VAL A 166 -5.07 -14.82 18.58
C VAL A 166 -4.38 -16.05 18.02
N ASN A 167 -5.15 -17.12 17.77
CA ASN A 167 -4.63 -18.36 17.21
C ASN A 167 -5.42 -18.74 15.95
N PHE A 168 -4.71 -19.23 14.94
CA PHE A 168 -5.30 -19.69 13.70
C PHE A 168 -5.13 -21.21 13.52
N THR A 169 -6.22 -21.89 13.15
CA THR A 169 -6.22 -23.27 12.73
C THR A 169 -6.34 -23.34 11.21
N ARG A 170 -5.41 -24.02 10.55
CA ARG A 170 -5.48 -24.25 9.10
C ARG A 170 -6.59 -25.23 8.77
N TYR A 171 -7.34 -24.94 7.71
CA TYR A 171 -8.37 -25.87 7.25
C TYR A 171 -7.71 -27.11 6.64
N SER A 172 -8.12 -28.30 7.11
CA SER A 172 -7.55 -29.59 6.68
C SER A 172 -7.82 -29.92 5.20
N GLY A 173 -8.77 -29.24 4.57
CA GLY A 173 -9.08 -29.39 3.14
C GLY A 173 -8.34 -28.41 2.22
N ASN A 174 -7.32 -27.71 2.73
CA ASN A 174 -6.50 -26.82 1.89
C ASN A 174 -5.74 -27.59 0.80
N PRO A 175 -5.48 -26.96 -0.35
CA PRO A 175 -5.99 -25.65 -0.77
C PRO A 175 -7.46 -25.72 -1.23
N VAL A 176 -8.23 -24.63 -1.01
CA VAL A 176 -9.64 -24.51 -1.42
C VAL A 176 -9.81 -24.11 -2.89
N ILE A 177 -8.81 -23.47 -3.48
CA ILE A 177 -8.68 -23.30 -4.92
C ILE A 177 -7.32 -23.85 -5.32
N LYS A 178 -7.32 -24.98 -6.02
CA LYS A 178 -6.12 -25.58 -6.61
C LYS A 178 -5.80 -24.91 -7.93
N ASN A 179 -4.56 -24.58 -8.13
CA ASN A 179 -4.07 -23.96 -9.33
C ASN A 179 -2.64 -24.44 -9.63
N ASN A 180 -2.31 -24.58 -10.92
CA ASN A 180 -0.96 -24.89 -11.39
C ASN A 180 -0.24 -23.65 -11.96
N ASP A 181 -0.88 -22.48 -11.87
CA ASP A 181 -0.36 -21.20 -12.31
C ASP A 181 0.35 -20.52 -11.13
N ASP A 182 1.52 -19.93 -11.35
CA ASP A 182 2.27 -19.16 -10.37
C ASP A 182 1.85 -17.69 -10.31
N ASN A 183 0.71 -17.34 -10.87
CA ASN A 183 0.26 -15.98 -11.11
C ASN A 183 -1.22 -15.72 -10.76
N LEU A 184 -1.74 -16.44 -9.76
CA LEU A 184 -3.11 -16.30 -9.27
C LEU A 184 -3.08 -16.14 -7.74
N ARG A 185 -3.23 -14.90 -7.21
CA ARG A 185 -2.96 -14.58 -5.80
C ARG A 185 -3.79 -13.45 -5.23
N ASP A 186 -3.60 -13.18 -3.94
CA ASP A 186 -4.10 -12.05 -3.16
C ASP A 186 -5.63 -12.05 -3.05
N PRO A 187 -6.25 -13.10 -2.45
CA PRO A 187 -7.70 -13.18 -2.35
C PRO A 187 -8.27 -12.11 -1.43
N LYS A 188 -9.17 -11.28 -1.97
CA LYS A 188 -10.01 -10.36 -1.20
C LYS A 188 -11.43 -10.90 -1.18
N VAL A 189 -11.94 -11.17 0.01
CA VAL A 189 -13.26 -11.79 0.22
C VAL A 189 -14.20 -10.84 0.93
N PHE A 190 -15.46 -10.81 0.49
CA PHE A 190 -16.56 -10.07 1.12
C PHE A 190 -17.90 -10.78 0.94
N TRP A 191 -18.87 -10.47 1.79
CA TRP A 191 -20.23 -10.95 1.64
C TRP A 191 -21.03 -10.04 0.72
N HIS A 192 -21.59 -10.60 -0.36
CA HIS A 192 -22.49 -9.88 -1.25
C HIS A 192 -23.94 -10.19 -0.87
N ALA A 193 -24.61 -9.17 -0.26
CA ALA A 193 -25.92 -9.35 0.35
C ALA A 193 -27.02 -9.73 -0.65
N ASP A 194 -27.05 -9.11 -1.82
CA ASP A 194 -28.10 -9.30 -2.82
C ASP A 194 -28.06 -10.72 -3.41
N SER A 195 -26.87 -11.25 -3.70
CA SER A 195 -26.70 -12.62 -4.20
C SER A 195 -26.56 -13.66 -3.09
N LYS A 196 -26.52 -13.25 -1.83
CA LYS A 196 -26.40 -14.11 -0.62
C LYS A 196 -25.26 -15.10 -0.73
N GLN A 197 -24.07 -14.60 -1.09
CA GLN A 197 -22.86 -15.41 -1.22
C GLN A 197 -21.60 -14.62 -0.84
N TRP A 198 -20.58 -15.34 -0.47
CA TRP A 198 -19.23 -14.82 -0.40
C TRP A 198 -18.68 -14.64 -1.81
N VAL A 199 -18.05 -13.51 -2.05
CA VAL A 199 -17.36 -13.20 -3.31
C VAL A 199 -15.89 -13.02 -3.01
N MET A 200 -15.03 -13.64 -3.84
CA MET A 200 -13.58 -13.49 -3.79
C MET A 200 -13.14 -12.81 -5.09
N ALA A 201 -12.41 -11.69 -4.95
CA ALA A 201 -11.63 -11.10 -6.02
C ALA A 201 -10.18 -11.60 -5.89
N LEU A 202 -9.61 -12.10 -7.00
CA LEU A 202 -8.31 -12.77 -7.03
C LEU A 202 -7.50 -12.25 -8.21
N ALA A 203 -6.29 -11.74 -7.97
CA ALA A 203 -5.46 -11.18 -9.02
C ALA A 203 -4.92 -12.27 -9.95
N LYS A 204 -5.08 -12.05 -11.25
CA LYS A 204 -4.41 -12.80 -12.31
C LYS A 204 -3.32 -11.93 -12.92
N GLY A 205 -2.23 -11.82 -12.22
CA GLY A 205 -1.23 -10.78 -12.33
C GLY A 205 -0.82 -10.39 -13.75
N TRP A 206 -0.07 -11.23 -14.47
CA TRP A 206 0.42 -10.91 -15.82
C TRP A 206 -0.69 -10.86 -16.90
N ALA A 207 -1.83 -11.49 -16.65
CA ALA A 207 -3.00 -11.36 -17.51
C ALA A 207 -3.72 -10.03 -17.33
N LYS A 208 -3.30 -9.18 -16.38
CA LYS A 208 -3.92 -7.88 -16.06
C LYS A 208 -5.42 -8.02 -15.82
N GLY A 209 -5.75 -8.97 -14.97
CA GLY A 209 -7.13 -9.33 -14.71
C GLY A 209 -7.40 -9.59 -13.24
N VAL A 210 -8.68 -9.62 -12.91
CA VAL A 210 -9.20 -10.04 -11.63
C VAL A 210 -10.23 -11.14 -11.89
N GLU A 211 -9.99 -12.32 -11.34
CA GLU A 211 -10.97 -13.40 -11.36
C GLU A 211 -11.91 -13.27 -10.16
N LEU A 212 -13.19 -13.44 -10.40
CA LEU A 212 -14.22 -13.41 -9.39
C LEU A 212 -14.76 -14.81 -9.14
N TYR A 213 -14.81 -15.21 -7.90
CA TYR A 213 -15.35 -16.48 -7.44
C TYR A 213 -16.47 -16.27 -6.45
N GLY A 214 -17.45 -17.20 -6.44
CA GLY A 214 -18.57 -17.22 -5.51
C GLY A 214 -18.56 -18.47 -4.64
N SER A 215 -18.94 -18.32 -3.37
CA SER A 215 -19.02 -19.42 -2.42
C SER A 215 -20.18 -19.22 -1.46
N SER A 216 -20.86 -20.32 -1.06
CA SER A 216 -21.83 -20.32 0.03
C SER A 216 -21.20 -20.65 1.39
N ASN A 217 -19.91 -21.05 1.43
CA ASN A 217 -19.34 -21.66 2.65
C ASN A 217 -17.83 -21.40 2.83
N LEU A 218 -17.24 -20.44 2.09
CA LEU A 218 -15.81 -20.06 2.16
C LEU A 218 -14.81 -21.20 1.83
N LYS A 219 -15.27 -22.39 1.54
CA LYS A 219 -14.46 -23.59 1.29
C LYS A 219 -14.56 -24.08 -0.15
N ASN A 220 -15.75 -23.98 -0.74
CA ASN A 220 -16.02 -24.42 -2.11
C ASN A 220 -16.28 -23.19 -2.97
N TRP A 221 -15.45 -22.95 -3.97
CA TRP A 221 -15.48 -21.76 -4.79
C TRP A 221 -15.80 -22.10 -6.23
N ASN A 222 -16.72 -21.36 -6.83
CA ASN A 222 -17.07 -21.46 -8.25
C ASN A 222 -16.62 -20.19 -8.95
N HIS A 223 -15.93 -20.32 -10.08
CA HIS A 223 -15.59 -19.18 -10.91
C HIS A 223 -16.87 -18.51 -11.44
N LEU A 224 -16.95 -17.20 -11.29
CA LEU A 224 -18.09 -16.39 -11.72
C LEU A 224 -17.78 -15.66 -13.03
N SER A 225 -16.68 -14.92 -13.06
CA SER A 225 -16.25 -14.12 -14.21
C SER A 225 -14.79 -13.70 -14.09
N THR A 226 -14.24 -13.17 -15.18
CA THR A 226 -12.93 -12.51 -15.19
C THR A 226 -13.10 -11.08 -15.69
N PHE A 227 -12.64 -10.11 -14.90
CA PHE A 227 -12.49 -8.73 -15.33
C PHE A 227 -11.10 -8.55 -15.95
N VAL A 228 -11.07 -8.07 -17.18
CA VAL A 228 -9.83 -7.72 -17.91
C VAL A 228 -10.07 -6.40 -18.61
N VAL A 229 -9.09 -5.54 -18.63
CA VAL A 229 -9.13 -4.28 -19.38
C VAL A 229 -7.83 -4.06 -20.12
N ASP A 230 -7.94 -3.62 -21.36
CA ASP A 230 -6.79 -3.15 -22.13
C ASP A 230 -6.47 -1.70 -21.73
N LEU A 231 -5.22 -1.47 -21.34
CA LEU A 231 -4.70 -0.15 -21.01
C LEU A 231 -3.61 0.21 -22.03
N PRO A 232 -3.96 0.93 -23.10
CA PRO A 232 -3.03 1.28 -24.17
C PRO A 232 -1.77 1.99 -23.64
N GLY A 233 -0.60 1.62 -24.18
CA GLY A 233 0.68 2.21 -23.78
C GLY A 233 1.27 1.68 -22.47
N ARG A 234 0.66 0.67 -21.84
CA ARG A 234 1.14 0.04 -20.61
C ARG A 234 1.22 -1.49 -20.77
N PRO A 235 2.19 -2.02 -21.54
CA PRO A 235 2.17 -3.44 -21.92
C PRO A 235 2.66 -4.39 -20.83
N ASN A 236 3.62 -4.01 -20.00
CA ASN A 236 4.36 -4.94 -19.14
C ASN A 236 4.22 -4.58 -17.65
N PHE A 237 3.08 -4.86 -17.06
CA PHE A 237 2.87 -4.75 -15.61
C PHE A 237 1.95 -5.84 -15.10
N GLN A 238 2.11 -6.17 -13.86
CA GLN A 238 1.39 -7.20 -13.13
C GLN A 238 0.35 -6.55 -12.23
N TRP A 239 -0.80 -7.19 -12.08
CA TRP A 239 -1.83 -6.80 -11.11
C TRP A 239 -1.73 -7.64 -9.86
N GLU A 240 -1.89 -7.00 -8.70
CA GLU A 240 -1.84 -7.61 -7.37
C GLU A 240 -2.89 -6.97 -6.45
N CYS A 241 -3.17 -7.60 -5.32
CA CYS A 241 -3.96 -7.08 -4.21
C CYS A 241 -5.29 -6.42 -4.64
N PRO A 242 -6.19 -7.14 -5.35
CA PRO A 242 -7.46 -6.57 -5.77
C PRO A 242 -8.36 -6.33 -4.57
N ASP A 243 -9.09 -5.20 -4.57
CA ASP A 243 -10.13 -4.92 -3.59
C ASP A 243 -11.39 -4.37 -4.28
N LEU A 244 -12.49 -5.11 -4.19
CA LEU A 244 -13.77 -4.74 -4.81
C LEU A 244 -14.72 -4.24 -3.73
N ILE A 245 -15.04 -2.94 -3.76
CA ILE A 245 -15.64 -2.19 -2.65
C ILE A 245 -16.93 -1.52 -3.11
N GLN A 246 -18.00 -1.64 -2.31
CA GLN A 246 -19.27 -0.98 -2.57
C GLN A 246 -19.33 0.43 -1.98
N PHE A 247 -19.79 1.41 -2.79
CA PHE A 247 -20.10 2.79 -2.41
C PHE A 247 -21.51 3.14 -2.90
N GLY A 248 -22.48 2.99 -2.00
CA GLY A 248 -23.89 3.16 -2.39
C GLY A 248 -24.30 2.16 -3.49
N ASN A 249 -24.69 2.69 -4.65
CA ASN A 249 -25.06 1.90 -5.83
C ASN A 249 -23.89 1.64 -6.81
N LYS A 250 -22.71 2.19 -6.55
CA LYS A 250 -21.50 1.97 -7.36
C LYS A 250 -20.52 1.07 -6.64
N TRP A 251 -19.64 0.49 -7.43
CA TRP A 251 -18.53 -0.33 -6.98
C TRP A 251 -17.21 0.23 -7.47
N VAL A 252 -16.17 0.07 -6.68
CA VAL A 252 -14.80 0.44 -7.03
C VAL A 252 -13.93 -0.80 -6.90
N LEU A 253 -13.19 -1.10 -7.96
CA LEU A 253 -12.14 -2.13 -7.96
C LEU A 253 -10.79 -1.41 -7.89
N ILE A 254 -10.09 -1.58 -6.78
CA ILE A 254 -8.70 -1.14 -6.62
C ILE A 254 -7.79 -2.29 -7.00
N VAL A 255 -6.68 -2.01 -7.69
CA VAL A 255 -5.62 -2.97 -8.00
C VAL A 255 -4.25 -2.31 -7.84
N SER A 256 -3.30 -3.06 -7.34
CA SER A 256 -1.89 -2.68 -7.30
C SER A 256 -1.19 -3.11 -8.57
N VAL A 257 -0.28 -2.28 -9.09
CA VAL A 257 0.42 -2.55 -10.35
C VAL A 257 1.93 -2.40 -10.19
N ASN A 258 2.68 -3.40 -10.70
CA ASN A 258 4.14 -3.39 -10.61
C ASN A 258 4.80 -4.20 -11.77
N PRO A 259 5.77 -3.61 -12.53
CA PRO A 259 6.00 -2.18 -12.65
C PRO A 259 4.83 -1.49 -13.34
N GLY A 260 4.74 -0.18 -13.32
CA GLY A 260 3.71 0.53 -14.07
C GLY A 260 2.90 1.56 -13.29
N GLY A 261 3.35 1.91 -12.10
CA GLY A 261 2.79 3.02 -11.29
C GLY A 261 2.78 4.36 -12.03
N PRO A 262 2.28 5.42 -11.40
CA PRO A 262 2.11 6.74 -12.05
C PRO A 262 3.42 7.28 -12.63
N ILE A 263 4.52 6.99 -11.96
CA ILE A 263 5.86 7.43 -12.37
C ILE A 263 6.66 6.23 -12.89
N LEU A 264 6.99 5.30 -11.99
CA LEU A 264 7.75 4.07 -12.23
C LEU A 264 7.49 3.10 -11.09
N GLY A 265 7.79 1.80 -11.28
CA GLY A 265 7.70 0.81 -10.21
C GLY A 265 6.26 0.56 -9.76
N SER A 266 6.08 0.52 -8.46
CA SER A 266 4.81 0.18 -7.82
C SER A 266 3.83 1.35 -7.80
N GLY A 267 2.52 1.07 -7.88
CA GLY A 267 1.46 2.06 -7.75
C GLY A 267 0.10 1.40 -7.64
N MET A 268 -0.93 2.19 -7.30
CA MET A 268 -2.29 1.70 -7.17
C MET A 268 -3.23 2.46 -8.10
N MET A 269 -4.01 1.74 -8.87
CA MET A 269 -5.08 2.31 -9.71
C MET A 269 -6.44 1.75 -9.31
N TYR A 270 -7.50 2.42 -9.77
CA TYR A 270 -8.85 1.96 -9.49
C TYR A 270 -9.77 2.11 -10.71
N PHE A 271 -10.83 1.30 -10.70
CA PHE A 271 -11.92 1.33 -11.68
C PHE A 271 -13.23 1.60 -10.94
N VAL A 272 -14.07 2.46 -11.48
CA VAL A 272 -15.44 2.69 -11.00
C VAL A 272 -16.41 1.97 -11.90
N GLY A 273 -17.46 1.37 -11.36
CA GLY A 273 -18.42 0.64 -12.18
C GLY A 273 -19.56 0.02 -11.38
N ASP A 274 -20.12 -1.04 -11.93
CA ASP A 274 -21.23 -1.79 -11.36
C ASP A 274 -20.84 -3.25 -11.15
N PHE A 275 -21.37 -3.88 -10.11
CA PHE A 275 -21.19 -5.29 -9.81
C PHE A 275 -22.55 -5.92 -9.48
N ASP A 276 -22.91 -6.97 -10.19
CA ASP A 276 -24.22 -7.65 -10.09
C ASP A 276 -24.19 -8.92 -9.21
N GLY A 277 -23.13 -9.13 -8.48
CA GLY A 277 -22.88 -10.36 -7.71
C GLY A 277 -22.16 -11.45 -8.50
N LYS A 278 -21.90 -11.24 -9.81
CA LYS A 278 -21.19 -12.18 -10.67
C LYS A 278 -20.07 -11.52 -11.46
N ALA A 279 -20.33 -10.37 -12.04
CA ALA A 279 -19.37 -9.68 -12.91
C ALA A 279 -19.26 -8.20 -12.54
N PHE A 280 -18.03 -7.70 -12.51
CA PHE A 280 -17.74 -6.27 -12.44
C PHE A 280 -17.62 -5.70 -13.85
N LYS A 281 -18.30 -4.57 -14.08
CA LYS A 281 -18.25 -3.82 -15.33
C LYS A 281 -17.83 -2.39 -15.04
N ALA A 282 -16.64 -2.01 -15.50
CA ALA A 282 -16.13 -0.65 -15.34
C ALA A 282 -16.92 0.34 -16.22
N ASP A 283 -17.15 1.54 -15.69
CA ASP A 283 -17.67 2.68 -16.43
C ASP A 283 -16.63 3.11 -17.51
N ALA A 284 -17.10 3.74 -18.57
CA ALA A 284 -16.23 4.23 -19.65
C ALA A 284 -15.57 5.56 -19.23
N LEU A 285 -14.44 5.46 -18.53
CA LEU A 285 -13.64 6.59 -18.06
C LEU A 285 -12.23 6.56 -18.69
N ASP A 286 -11.49 7.65 -18.52
CA ASP A 286 -10.10 7.76 -19.00
C ASP A 286 -9.15 7.06 -18.00
N TYR A 287 -9.02 5.75 -18.09
CA TYR A 287 -8.11 4.97 -17.25
C TYR A 287 -6.63 5.07 -17.70
N PRO A 288 -5.66 4.96 -16.80
CA PRO A 288 -5.80 4.62 -15.39
C PRO A 288 -6.21 5.82 -14.50
N LEU A 289 -7.05 5.55 -13.50
CA LEU A 289 -7.28 6.46 -12.39
C LEU A 289 -6.38 6.04 -11.22
N TRP A 290 -5.57 6.95 -10.70
CA TRP A 290 -4.60 6.65 -9.67
C TRP A 290 -5.12 7.02 -8.28
N LEU A 291 -4.95 6.11 -7.33
CA LEU A 291 -5.29 6.35 -5.94
C LEU A 291 -4.22 7.18 -5.22
N ASP A 292 -2.97 7.03 -5.61
CA ASP A 292 -1.82 7.79 -5.12
C ASP A 292 -0.88 8.11 -6.28
N TYR A 293 -0.38 9.33 -6.34
CA TYR A 293 0.51 9.82 -7.39
C TYR A 293 1.98 9.84 -6.97
N GLY A 294 2.28 9.46 -5.71
CA GLY A 294 3.64 9.27 -5.20
C GLY A 294 4.23 7.92 -5.62
N MET A 295 5.42 7.67 -5.15
CA MET A 295 6.14 6.42 -5.42
C MET A 295 5.88 5.33 -4.38
N ASP A 296 5.40 5.68 -3.19
CA ASP A 296 5.55 4.84 -2.00
C ASP A 296 4.21 4.50 -1.33
N ASN A 297 3.21 4.09 -2.13
CA ASN A 297 1.96 3.53 -1.64
C ASN A 297 1.55 2.35 -2.52
N TYR A 298 1.56 1.16 -1.96
CA TYR A 298 1.32 -0.09 -2.69
C TYR A 298 0.51 -1.09 -1.87
N ALA A 299 -0.08 -2.09 -2.55
CA ALA A 299 -0.81 -3.20 -1.95
C ALA A 299 -1.93 -2.77 -0.99
N GLY A 300 -2.44 -1.54 -1.14
CA GLY A 300 -3.45 -0.98 -0.25
C GLY A 300 -4.78 -1.71 -0.40
N VAL A 301 -5.32 -2.18 0.74
CA VAL A 301 -6.61 -2.86 0.83
C VAL A 301 -7.40 -2.37 2.04
N THR A 302 -8.72 -2.60 2.03
CA THR A 302 -9.62 -2.13 3.08
C THR A 302 -9.84 -3.14 4.20
N TRP A 303 -10.15 -2.63 5.41
CA TRP A 303 -10.67 -3.45 6.50
C TRP A 303 -12.04 -3.99 6.18
N SER A 304 -12.29 -5.24 6.51
CA SER A 304 -13.61 -5.84 6.52
C SER A 304 -14.34 -5.57 7.85
N ASN A 305 -15.68 -5.69 7.85
CA ASN A 305 -16.55 -5.58 9.02
C ASN A 305 -16.54 -4.20 9.72
N THR A 306 -16.19 -3.13 9.02
CA THR A 306 -16.15 -1.74 9.53
C THR A 306 -17.48 -0.97 9.39
N GLY A 307 -18.59 -1.67 9.13
CA GLY A 307 -19.88 -1.03 8.85
C GLY A 307 -19.85 -0.23 7.55
N ASP A 308 -20.25 1.03 7.62
CA ASP A 308 -20.30 1.90 6.43
C ASP A 308 -18.96 2.56 6.09
N ARG A 309 -17.99 2.48 6.95
CA ARG A 309 -16.65 3.05 6.70
C ARG A 309 -15.84 2.15 5.76
N ARG A 310 -15.13 2.77 4.84
CA ARG A 310 -14.20 2.10 3.92
C ARG A 310 -12.79 2.57 4.25
N ILE A 311 -12.18 1.92 5.23
CA ILE A 311 -10.86 2.30 5.77
C ILE A 311 -9.81 1.44 5.08
N MET A 312 -8.79 2.07 4.52
CA MET A 312 -7.68 1.45 3.81
C MET A 312 -6.35 1.81 4.48
N ILE A 313 -5.38 0.94 4.35
CA ILE A 313 -3.95 1.20 4.59
C ILE A 313 -3.14 0.55 3.48
N GLY A 314 -1.97 1.12 3.13
CA GLY A 314 -1.08 0.58 2.11
C GLY A 314 0.33 0.36 2.63
N TRP A 315 1.11 -0.42 1.91
CA TRP A 315 2.54 -0.57 2.15
C TRP A 315 3.28 0.68 1.66
N MET A 316 3.94 1.37 2.59
CA MET A 316 4.74 2.56 2.28
C MET A 316 6.14 2.14 1.82
N ASN A 317 6.24 1.75 0.57
CA ASN A 317 7.51 1.45 -0.11
C ASN A 317 7.25 1.22 -1.62
N ASN A 318 8.30 0.81 -2.34
CA ASN A 318 8.24 0.52 -3.77
C ASN A 318 9.17 -0.64 -4.12
N TRP A 319 8.69 -1.61 -4.88
CA TRP A 319 9.47 -2.79 -5.26
C TRP A 319 10.77 -2.44 -6.00
N SER A 320 10.86 -1.27 -6.64
CA SER A 320 12.08 -0.84 -7.34
C SER A 320 13.29 -0.64 -6.41
N TYR A 321 13.08 -0.45 -5.09
CA TYR A 321 14.16 -0.16 -4.12
C TYR A 321 13.89 -0.63 -2.69
N ALA A 322 12.80 -1.33 -2.45
CA ALA A 322 12.39 -1.70 -1.08
C ALA A 322 13.47 -2.49 -0.33
N GLY A 323 14.24 -3.33 -1.04
CA GLY A 323 15.34 -4.09 -0.47
C GLY A 323 16.53 -3.26 0.02
N ASP A 324 16.66 -2.02 -0.47
CA ASP A 324 17.86 -1.18 -0.30
C ASP A 324 17.64 0.02 0.63
N VAL A 325 16.38 0.31 1.04
CA VAL A 325 16.10 1.45 1.93
C VAL A 325 16.95 1.39 3.19
N PRO A 326 17.49 2.54 3.67
CA PRO A 326 18.51 2.59 4.72
C PRO A 326 17.93 2.40 6.14
N CYS A 327 17.02 1.43 6.30
CA CYS A 327 16.34 1.14 7.56
C CYS A 327 16.85 -0.18 8.18
N SER A 328 17.09 -0.18 9.48
CA SER A 328 17.51 -1.34 10.28
C SER A 328 17.19 -1.07 11.75
N PRO A 329 16.75 -2.06 12.53
CA PRO A 329 16.62 -3.50 12.24
C PRO A 329 15.32 -3.90 11.53
N TRP A 330 14.44 -2.96 11.20
CA TRP A 330 13.19 -3.18 10.46
C TRP A 330 13.33 -2.72 9.00
N ARG A 331 12.35 -3.08 8.17
CA ARG A 331 12.25 -2.56 6.81
C ARG A 331 10.80 -2.38 6.40
N SER A 332 10.48 -1.18 5.87
CA SER A 332 9.17 -0.68 5.45
C SER A 332 8.30 -0.16 6.59
N ALA A 333 7.24 0.54 6.19
CA ALA A 333 6.18 1.07 7.04
C ALA A 333 4.83 0.86 6.34
N MET A 334 3.73 1.05 7.05
CA MET A 334 2.41 1.29 6.46
C MET A 334 2.18 2.79 6.30
N THR A 335 1.33 3.18 5.34
CA THR A 335 0.83 4.55 5.22
C THR A 335 -0.03 4.93 6.43
N LEU A 336 -0.41 6.19 6.58
CA LEU A 336 -1.52 6.53 7.48
C LEU A 336 -2.80 5.86 6.97
N PRO A 337 -3.69 5.38 7.86
CA PRO A 337 -4.99 4.88 7.45
C PRO A 337 -5.82 5.97 6.77
N ARG A 338 -6.51 5.62 5.67
CA ARG A 338 -7.32 6.50 4.84
C ARG A 338 -8.76 6.05 4.83
N GLU A 339 -9.72 6.97 4.91
CA GLU A 339 -11.14 6.65 4.76
C GLU A 339 -11.59 6.97 3.34
N LEU A 340 -11.83 5.94 2.54
CA LEU A 340 -12.20 6.08 1.15
C LEU A 340 -13.63 6.60 0.99
N LYS A 341 -13.83 7.54 0.05
CA LYS A 341 -15.13 8.11 -0.33
C LYS A 341 -15.19 8.24 -1.83
N LEU A 342 -16.26 7.74 -2.44
CA LEU A 342 -16.54 7.99 -3.85
C LEU A 342 -17.36 9.25 -3.98
N THR A 343 -16.82 10.26 -4.65
CA THR A 343 -17.45 11.58 -4.89
C THR A 343 -17.50 11.89 -6.37
N GLU A 344 -18.10 13.01 -6.72
CA GLU A 344 -18.04 13.56 -8.08
C GLU A 344 -17.27 14.89 -8.08
N VAL A 345 -16.32 15.02 -9.00
CA VAL A 345 -15.63 16.27 -9.28
C VAL A 345 -15.74 16.53 -10.78
N ASN A 346 -16.25 17.69 -11.17
CA ASN A 346 -16.52 18.03 -12.57
C ASN A 346 -17.35 16.95 -13.31
N SER A 347 -18.37 16.40 -12.64
CA SER A 347 -19.25 15.34 -13.14
C SER A 347 -18.53 14.02 -13.49
N LYS A 348 -17.35 13.80 -12.93
CA LYS A 348 -16.61 12.54 -13.02
C LYS A 348 -16.46 11.92 -11.62
N PRO A 349 -16.65 10.59 -11.49
CA PRO A 349 -16.44 9.92 -10.22
C PRO A 349 -14.96 9.97 -9.84
N LEU A 350 -14.70 10.28 -8.58
CA LEU A 350 -13.36 10.36 -8.00
C LEU A 350 -13.34 9.62 -6.68
N LEU A 351 -12.41 8.71 -6.51
CA LEU A 351 -12.15 8.04 -5.24
C LEU A 351 -11.22 8.90 -4.39
N CYS A 352 -11.80 9.54 -3.38
CA CYS A 352 -11.07 10.33 -2.40
C CYS A 352 -10.55 9.47 -1.25
N SER A 353 -9.38 9.82 -0.72
CA SER A 353 -8.70 9.06 0.33
C SER A 353 -8.11 9.96 1.43
N PRO A 354 -8.91 10.76 2.15
CA PRO A 354 -8.42 11.55 3.28
C PRO A 354 -7.90 10.64 4.40
N VAL A 355 -6.94 11.14 5.18
CA VAL A 355 -6.50 10.48 6.41
C VAL A 355 -7.67 10.38 7.38
N VAL A 356 -7.77 9.27 8.10
CA VAL A 356 -8.82 9.06 9.11
C VAL A 356 -8.79 10.13 10.20
N SER A 357 -9.97 10.50 10.70
CA SER A 357 -10.09 11.55 11.74
C SER A 357 -9.42 11.17 13.07
N GLU A 358 -9.18 9.90 13.29
CA GLU A 358 -8.49 9.37 14.46
C GLU A 358 -7.06 9.92 14.64
N ILE A 359 -6.44 10.48 13.59
CA ILE A 359 -5.15 11.20 13.69
C ILE A 359 -5.23 12.37 14.68
N ASP A 360 -6.41 12.93 14.91
CA ASP A 360 -6.61 14.01 15.88
C ASP A 360 -6.33 13.59 17.32
N LYS A 361 -6.35 12.29 17.63
CA LYS A 361 -6.02 11.77 18.97
C LYS A 361 -4.55 12.01 19.37
N ILE A 362 -3.66 12.12 18.39
CA ILE A 362 -2.25 12.38 18.61
C ILE A 362 -1.82 13.82 18.26
N ALA A 363 -2.77 14.63 17.78
CA ALA A 363 -2.49 15.96 17.28
C ALA A 363 -2.52 17.03 18.40
N GLY A 364 -1.54 17.91 18.37
CA GLY A 364 -1.50 19.15 19.18
C GLY A 364 -2.43 20.23 18.60
N GLN A 365 -2.36 21.41 19.19
CA GLN A 365 -3.10 22.57 18.71
C GLN A 365 -2.49 23.14 17.44
N TRP A 366 -3.36 23.65 16.55
CA TRP A 366 -2.91 24.36 15.37
C TRP A 366 -2.25 25.68 15.73
N GLN A 367 -1.09 25.94 15.14
CA GLN A 367 -0.34 27.18 15.25
C GLN A 367 -0.13 27.77 13.86
N VAL A 368 -0.12 29.10 13.75
CA VAL A 368 0.21 29.78 12.49
C VAL A 368 1.65 29.44 12.13
N ALA A 369 1.86 29.02 10.88
CA ALA A 369 3.17 28.76 10.32
C ALA A 369 3.52 29.87 9.32
N SER A 370 4.75 30.36 9.36
CA SER A 370 5.31 31.35 8.44
C SER A 370 6.62 30.82 7.87
N THR A 371 7.11 31.48 6.81
CA THR A 371 8.46 31.19 6.30
C THR A 371 9.49 31.29 7.43
N GLY A 372 10.29 30.25 7.61
CA GLY A 372 11.26 30.10 8.69
C GLY A 372 11.10 28.80 9.44
N VAL A 373 11.57 28.76 10.68
CA VAL A 373 11.46 27.58 11.55
C VAL A 373 10.01 27.39 11.98
N LEU A 374 9.50 26.15 11.85
CA LEU A 374 8.15 25.80 12.27
C LEU A 374 8.02 25.78 13.79
N PRO A 375 6.90 26.26 14.36
CA PRO A 375 6.68 26.25 15.80
C PRO A 375 6.27 24.86 16.29
N LEU A 376 7.19 23.90 16.24
CA LEU A 376 6.96 22.52 16.67
C LEU A 376 7.32 22.33 18.14
N ASP A 377 6.60 21.43 18.81
CA ASP A 377 6.95 21.02 20.16
C ASP A 377 8.31 20.30 20.16
N ALA A 378 9.23 20.71 21.01
CA ALA A 378 10.61 20.21 21.05
C ALA A 378 10.75 18.69 21.23
N GLN A 379 9.72 18.04 21.75
CA GLN A 379 9.69 16.59 22.00
C GLN A 379 8.97 15.81 20.87
N LYS A 380 8.44 16.48 19.84
CA LYS A 380 7.66 15.87 18.78
C LYS A 380 8.48 15.80 17.50
N SER A 381 8.51 14.61 16.94
CA SER A 381 9.32 14.25 15.78
C SER A 381 8.51 14.03 14.52
N ALA A 382 7.21 14.37 14.54
CA ALA A 382 6.29 14.34 13.41
C ALA A 382 5.30 15.50 13.53
N TYR A 383 4.74 15.92 12.38
CA TYR A 383 3.78 17.03 12.37
C TYR A 383 2.84 16.97 11.18
N GLN A 384 1.71 17.66 11.29
CA GLN A 384 0.83 17.98 10.17
C GLN A 384 0.98 19.47 9.85
N LEU A 385 1.33 19.76 8.60
CA LEU A 385 1.33 21.12 8.05
C LEU A 385 0.16 21.24 7.08
N ARG A 386 -0.71 22.22 7.29
CA ARG A 386 -1.81 22.57 6.41
C ARG A 386 -1.52 23.86 5.70
N ILE A 387 -1.61 23.86 4.38
CA ILE A 387 -1.42 25.05 3.56
C ILE A 387 -2.68 25.31 2.74
N ASN A 388 -3.22 26.52 2.89
CA ASN A 388 -4.19 27.06 1.96
C ASN A 388 -3.42 27.64 0.77
N VAL A 389 -3.33 26.87 -0.30
CA VAL A 389 -2.60 27.25 -1.51
C VAL A 389 -3.48 28.15 -2.38
N SER A 390 -3.08 29.40 -2.57
CA SER A 390 -3.74 30.26 -3.53
C SER A 390 -3.33 29.88 -4.96
N MET A 391 -4.34 29.70 -5.82
CA MET A 391 -4.18 29.32 -7.23
C MET A 391 -4.17 30.55 -8.16
N ASP A 392 -3.82 31.72 -7.65
CA ASP A 392 -3.70 32.98 -8.42
C ASP A 392 -2.39 33.05 -9.22
N GLN A 393 -1.36 32.36 -8.76
CA GLN A 393 -0.06 32.26 -9.42
C GLN A 393 0.64 30.97 -9.02
N ASN A 394 1.71 30.61 -9.77
CA ASN A 394 2.54 29.48 -9.40
C ASN A 394 3.21 29.73 -8.04
N SER A 395 3.42 28.64 -7.29
CA SER A 395 4.05 28.71 -5.99
C SER A 395 5.04 27.55 -5.82
N THR A 396 6.09 27.79 -5.07
CA THR A 396 6.98 26.73 -4.59
C THR A 396 6.89 26.68 -3.08
N ILE A 397 6.61 25.49 -2.55
CA ILE A 397 6.62 25.15 -1.13
C ILE A 397 7.90 24.34 -0.88
N THR A 398 8.72 24.77 0.07
CA THR A 398 9.93 24.04 0.45
C THR A 398 9.89 23.71 1.92
N LEU A 399 9.99 22.42 2.23
CA LEU A 399 10.29 21.92 3.57
C LEU A 399 11.79 21.68 3.64
N SER A 400 12.47 22.19 4.66
CA SER A 400 13.92 22.05 4.81
C SER A 400 14.34 21.84 6.27
N ASN A 401 15.60 21.48 6.48
CA ASN A 401 16.19 21.30 7.79
C ASN A 401 17.51 22.08 7.95
N SER A 402 18.15 21.95 9.10
CA SER A 402 19.41 22.63 9.40
C SER A 402 20.63 22.05 8.66
N SER A 403 20.47 20.92 7.96
CA SER A 403 21.50 20.28 7.14
C SER A 403 21.40 20.68 5.66
N ASP A 404 20.62 21.72 5.34
CA ASP A 404 20.34 22.20 3.98
C ASP A 404 19.66 21.15 3.07
N GLU A 405 19.05 20.12 3.68
CA GLU A 405 18.23 19.17 2.93
C GLU A 405 16.83 19.77 2.70
N MET A 406 16.27 19.53 1.52
CA MET A 406 15.05 20.19 1.06
C MET A 406 14.12 19.24 0.32
N PHE A 407 12.85 19.22 0.71
CA PHE A 407 11.76 18.61 -0.03
C PHE A 407 10.95 19.71 -0.72
N VAL A 408 10.97 19.73 -2.04
CA VAL A 408 10.44 20.84 -2.87
C VAL A 408 9.18 20.40 -3.58
N ILE A 409 8.13 21.21 -3.46
CA ILE A 409 6.84 21.04 -4.10
C ILE A 409 6.56 22.27 -4.97
N ASP A 410 6.50 22.09 -6.28
CA ASP A 410 6.11 23.12 -7.23
C ASP A 410 4.60 23.05 -7.51
N ILE A 411 3.87 24.14 -7.31
CA ILE A 411 2.45 24.26 -7.61
C ILE A 411 2.30 25.07 -8.91
N TYR A 412 1.57 24.50 -9.85
CA TYR A 412 1.28 25.12 -11.14
C TYR A 412 -0.21 25.53 -11.19
N ALA A 413 -0.46 26.81 -10.95
CA ALA A 413 -1.84 27.35 -10.86
C ALA A 413 -2.61 27.17 -12.18
N GLY A 414 -1.97 27.44 -13.31
CA GLY A 414 -2.60 27.36 -14.62
C GLY A 414 -3.03 25.97 -15.05
N SER A 415 -2.25 24.95 -14.74
CA SER A 415 -2.57 23.54 -15.01
C SER A 415 -3.29 22.82 -13.85
N ARG A 416 -3.46 23.50 -12.73
CA ARG A 416 -4.01 22.93 -11.50
C ARG A 416 -3.34 21.60 -11.16
N SER A 417 -2.03 21.64 -10.98
CA SER A 417 -1.21 20.47 -10.69
C SER A 417 -0.09 20.81 -9.73
N LEU A 418 0.48 19.80 -9.13
CA LEU A 418 1.71 19.93 -8.36
C LEU A 418 2.77 18.95 -8.87
N ALA A 419 4.03 19.27 -8.59
CA ALA A 419 5.15 18.37 -8.83
C ALA A 419 6.07 18.33 -7.62
N VAL A 420 6.57 17.14 -7.33
CA VAL A 420 7.53 16.85 -6.26
C VAL A 420 8.81 16.32 -6.89
N LYS A 421 9.95 16.74 -6.37
CA LYS A 421 11.26 16.25 -6.75
C LYS A 421 11.86 15.45 -5.59
N ARG A 422 12.39 14.28 -5.89
CA ARG A 422 13.16 13.49 -4.93
C ARG A 422 14.56 13.22 -5.49
N ASN A 423 15.55 13.86 -4.92
CA ASN A 423 16.94 13.79 -5.35
C ASN A 423 17.89 13.94 -4.15
N SER A 424 19.19 14.10 -4.39
CA SER A 424 20.20 14.21 -3.32
C SER A 424 19.97 15.37 -2.34
N SER A 425 19.17 16.39 -2.71
CA SER A 425 18.82 17.46 -1.77
C SER A 425 17.71 17.06 -0.78
N THR A 426 16.97 15.97 -1.03
CA THR A 426 15.95 15.47 -0.08
C THR A 426 16.51 14.57 1.03
N GLY A 427 17.84 14.41 1.10
CA GLY A 427 18.50 13.50 2.03
C GLY A 427 19.22 12.34 1.34
N LYS A 428 19.34 11.20 2.00
CA LYS A 428 20.06 10.04 1.49
C LYS A 428 19.29 9.37 0.35
N THR A 429 19.87 9.35 -0.85
CA THR A 429 19.26 8.76 -2.06
C THR A 429 20.17 7.77 -2.79
N ASN A 430 21.45 7.70 -2.42
CA ASN A 430 22.48 6.96 -3.14
C ASN A 430 22.52 5.44 -2.84
N PHE A 431 21.50 4.93 -2.15
CA PHE A 431 21.39 3.50 -1.86
C PHE A 431 20.75 2.71 -3.02
N ASN A 432 19.99 3.36 -3.90
CA ASN A 432 19.40 2.74 -5.09
C ASN A 432 19.13 3.80 -6.17
N GLY A 433 19.49 3.51 -7.42
CA GLY A 433 19.35 4.45 -8.54
C GLY A 433 17.91 4.82 -8.90
N SER A 434 16.94 3.94 -8.62
CA SER A 434 15.52 4.18 -8.87
C SER A 434 14.84 5.04 -7.80
N PHE A 435 15.52 5.30 -6.68
CA PHE A 435 14.96 6.11 -5.60
C PHE A 435 14.89 7.60 -5.95
N SER A 436 15.86 8.11 -6.72
CA SER A 436 15.85 9.51 -7.16
C SER A 436 14.90 9.71 -8.34
N VAL A 437 13.94 10.62 -8.19
CA VAL A 437 12.95 10.93 -9.22
C VAL A 437 12.95 12.44 -9.49
N PRO A 438 13.21 12.87 -10.74
CA PRO A 438 13.34 14.28 -11.08
C PRO A 438 12.01 15.05 -10.99
N SER A 439 10.89 14.38 -11.20
CA SER A 439 9.56 14.97 -11.10
C SER A 439 8.49 13.91 -10.94
N MET A 440 7.69 14.02 -9.89
CA MET A 440 6.46 13.29 -9.68
C MET A 440 5.31 14.29 -9.75
N GLN A 441 4.35 14.09 -10.66
CA GLN A 441 3.28 15.06 -10.90
C GLN A 441 1.92 14.48 -10.46
N ALA A 442 1.08 15.34 -9.90
CA ALA A 442 -0.29 15.02 -9.54
C ALA A 442 -1.25 16.14 -9.96
N PRO A 443 -2.47 15.81 -10.42
CA PRO A 443 -3.51 16.81 -10.64
C PRO A 443 -4.06 17.29 -9.30
N LEU A 444 -4.36 18.59 -9.22
CA LEU A 444 -5.16 19.16 -8.13
C LEU A 444 -6.62 19.19 -8.57
N ASN A 445 -7.33 18.08 -8.38
CA ASN A 445 -8.72 17.86 -8.80
C ASN A 445 -9.71 18.54 -7.85
N VAL A 446 -9.51 19.83 -7.59
CA VAL A 446 -10.36 20.62 -6.69
C VAL A 446 -10.80 21.89 -7.40
N GLU A 447 -12.02 22.34 -7.10
CA GLU A 447 -12.58 23.57 -7.63
C GLU A 447 -12.18 24.80 -6.79
N GLY A 448 -12.37 26.00 -7.34
CA GLY A 448 -12.11 27.26 -6.64
C GLY A 448 -10.69 27.79 -6.75
N ASN A 449 -10.43 28.95 -6.12
CA ASN A 449 -9.16 29.66 -6.19
C ASN A 449 -8.19 29.30 -5.06
N THR A 450 -8.59 28.44 -4.15
CA THR A 450 -7.77 27.97 -3.03
C THR A 450 -7.90 26.46 -2.89
N VAL A 451 -6.77 25.81 -2.74
CA VAL A 451 -6.68 24.36 -2.47
C VAL A 451 -6.08 24.16 -1.09
N VAL A 452 -6.74 23.38 -0.26
CA VAL A 452 -6.19 23.02 1.06
C VAL A 452 -5.41 21.74 0.94
N VAL A 453 -4.12 21.79 1.25
CA VAL A 453 -3.21 20.65 1.18
C VAL A 453 -2.62 20.39 2.56
N ASP A 454 -2.75 19.17 3.02
CA ASP A 454 -2.13 18.65 4.23
C ASP A 454 -0.86 17.89 3.90
N PHE A 455 0.18 18.12 4.68
CA PHE A 455 1.44 17.41 4.68
C PHE A 455 1.59 16.69 6.01
N PHE A 456 1.67 15.38 5.98
CA PHE A 456 2.03 14.58 7.16
C PHE A 456 3.51 14.23 7.04
N VAL A 457 4.32 14.86 7.89
CA VAL A 457 5.78 14.73 7.85
C VAL A 457 6.23 13.91 9.04
N ASP A 458 6.94 12.82 8.72
CA ASP A 458 7.53 11.91 9.70
C ASP A 458 9.05 11.79 9.47
N GLN A 459 9.74 10.98 10.23
CA GLN A 459 11.21 10.81 10.16
C GLN A 459 11.70 10.35 8.79
N SER A 460 10.89 9.58 8.07
CA SER A 460 11.27 8.99 6.78
C SER A 460 10.19 9.07 5.71
N SER A 461 9.20 9.95 5.88
CA SER A 461 8.13 10.11 4.89
C SER A 461 7.51 11.50 4.87
N VAL A 462 6.95 11.86 3.70
CA VAL A 462 6.06 13.00 3.50
C VAL A 462 4.85 12.51 2.71
N GLU A 463 3.70 12.44 3.37
CA GLU A 463 2.43 12.21 2.69
C GLU A 463 1.76 13.55 2.40
N ILE A 464 1.45 13.83 1.12
CA ILE A 464 0.80 15.05 0.64
C ILE A 464 -0.61 14.68 0.24
N ILE A 465 -1.61 15.33 0.83
CA ILE A 465 -3.01 14.96 0.62
C ILE A 465 -3.83 16.24 0.58
N THR A 466 -4.69 16.41 -0.43
CA THR A 466 -5.72 17.47 -0.35
C THR A 466 -6.67 17.16 0.81
N GLN A 467 -7.22 18.20 1.46
CA GLN A 467 -8.03 18.03 2.67
C GLN A 467 -9.21 17.07 2.48
N ASP A 468 -9.80 17.08 1.29
CA ASP A 468 -10.88 16.17 0.88
C ASP A 468 -10.39 14.78 0.42
N GLY A 469 -9.08 14.59 0.29
CA GLY A 469 -8.46 13.36 -0.22
C GLY A 469 -8.58 13.17 -1.73
N ALA A 470 -8.95 14.21 -2.48
CA ALA A 470 -9.10 14.15 -3.95
C ALA A 470 -7.76 13.91 -4.67
N MET A 471 -6.64 14.18 -4.02
CA MET A 471 -5.29 13.88 -4.48
C MET A 471 -4.44 13.43 -3.30
N SER A 472 -3.62 12.42 -3.50
CA SER A 472 -2.59 11.99 -2.55
C SER A 472 -1.27 11.67 -3.25
N MET A 473 -0.17 11.92 -2.55
CA MET A 473 1.19 11.54 -2.94
C MET A 473 1.95 11.08 -1.70
N THR A 474 2.27 9.82 -1.65
CA THR A 474 3.07 9.23 -0.57
C THR A 474 4.53 9.13 -1.00
N ASN A 475 5.44 9.68 -0.19
CA ASN A 475 6.85 9.77 -0.53
C ASN A 475 7.73 9.36 0.66
N LEU A 476 8.59 8.36 0.47
CA LEU A 476 9.71 8.12 1.36
C LEU A 476 10.79 9.18 1.16
N VAL A 477 11.39 9.58 2.26
CA VAL A 477 12.54 10.49 2.32
C VAL A 477 13.48 10.01 3.43
N PHE A 478 14.77 10.27 3.32
CA PHE A 478 15.75 9.85 4.32
C PHE A 478 16.70 11.01 4.68
N PRO A 479 16.16 12.11 5.26
CA PRO A 479 16.96 13.25 5.68
C PRO A 479 17.78 12.93 6.94
N GLN A 480 18.81 13.71 7.22
CA GLN A 480 19.61 13.60 8.46
C GLN A 480 18.79 13.97 9.70
N SER A 481 17.85 14.90 9.53
CA SER A 481 16.86 15.29 10.54
C SER A 481 15.55 15.67 9.86
N ILE A 482 14.45 15.65 10.60
CA ILE A 482 13.14 16.05 10.09
C ILE A 482 13.20 17.46 9.48
N TYR A 483 12.41 17.72 8.44
CA TYR A 483 12.27 19.05 7.89
C TYR A 483 11.48 19.92 8.87
N ASP A 484 12.15 20.87 9.49
CA ASP A 484 11.58 21.75 10.54
C ASP A 484 11.40 23.21 10.08
N ARG A 485 11.60 23.49 8.80
CA ARG A 485 11.54 24.83 8.20
C ARG A 485 10.63 24.84 6.98
N LEU A 486 9.93 25.95 6.82
CA LEU A 486 8.99 26.20 5.72
C LEU A 486 9.45 27.42 4.92
N SER A 487 9.32 27.34 3.61
CA SER A 487 9.33 28.50 2.71
C SER A 487 8.19 28.38 1.69
N ILE A 488 7.48 29.48 1.44
CA ILE A 488 6.41 29.57 0.44
C ILE A 488 6.66 30.83 -0.39
N THR A 489 6.72 30.68 -1.71
CA THR A 489 7.03 31.82 -2.60
C THR A 489 5.81 32.69 -2.90
N ASN A 490 4.59 32.14 -2.87
CA ASN A 490 3.35 32.90 -3.08
C ASN A 490 2.87 33.50 -1.75
N PRO A 491 2.86 34.85 -1.58
CA PRO A 491 2.47 35.50 -0.32
C PRO A 491 0.97 35.38 -0.02
N ASN A 492 0.15 35.00 -1.01
CA ASN A 492 -1.30 34.82 -0.82
C ASN A 492 -1.65 33.43 -0.26
N CYS A 493 -0.67 32.56 -0.06
CA CYS A 493 -0.84 31.33 0.68
C CYS A 493 -0.81 31.58 2.18
N SER A 494 -1.52 30.74 2.95
CA SER A 494 -1.42 30.74 4.40
C SER A 494 -1.14 29.32 4.92
N ALA A 495 -0.44 29.22 6.02
CA ALA A 495 -0.06 27.93 6.58
C ALA A 495 -0.34 27.83 8.08
N GLN A 496 -0.67 26.64 8.53
CA GLN A 496 -0.80 26.25 9.93
C GLN A 496 -0.09 24.92 10.14
N VAL A 497 0.50 24.74 11.32
CA VAL A 497 1.16 23.50 11.70
C VAL A 497 0.68 23.03 13.05
N ARG A 498 0.63 21.71 13.23
CA ARG A 498 0.44 21.07 14.55
C ARG A 498 1.39 19.89 14.70
N SER A 499 1.98 19.78 15.88
CA SER A 499 2.80 18.62 16.20
C SER A 499 1.95 17.37 16.38
N LEU A 500 2.48 16.21 15.99
CA LEU A 500 1.87 14.91 16.18
C LEU A 500 2.67 14.12 17.23
N SER A 501 1.97 13.53 18.17
CA SER A 501 2.58 12.70 19.21
C SER A 501 2.99 11.35 18.64
N ARG A 502 4.07 10.80 19.18
CA ARG A 502 4.53 9.45 18.87
C ARG A 502 3.46 8.40 19.26
N ILE A 503 3.33 7.36 18.45
CA ILE A 503 2.35 6.26 18.64
C ILE A 503 2.92 5.02 19.35
N TRP A 504 4.21 5.01 19.63
CA TRP A 504 4.97 3.91 20.28
C TRP A 504 5.08 4.05 21.79
#